data_9edac7304b5c8c1bf40b02b0424ec573
#
_entry.id   9edac7304b5c8c1bf40b02b0424ec573
#
_cell.length_a   1.000
_cell.length_b   1.000
_cell.length_c   1.000
_cell.angle_alpha   90.00
_cell.angle_beta   90.00
_cell.angle_gamma   90.00
#
_symmetry.space_group_name_H-M   'P 1'
#
loop_
_entity.id
_entity.type
_entity.pdbx_description
1 polymer ?
#
loop_
_entity_poly.entity_id
_entity_poly.type
_entity_poly.pdbx_seq_one_letter_code
_entity_poly.pdbx_strand_id
1 'polypeptide(L)'
;MENDYYKRYEPFFGSWYIKRFIGKGSYGKVFEVERKDAFGTVYTGALKAITVPTSEDELEDLLANGMDRDSASTYFRNYAEGLNREIALMSRLKGHSDIVSYEDHDIQPHEDGMGWDMLIRMELLTPITIFQKANKPFTRRQVIQLGIDLCRALEVCQKYNIIHR
;
A
#
# COMPACT_ATOMS: atom_id res chain seq x y z
N MET A 1 7.33 18.72 3.15
CA MET A 1 8.18 18.48 1.97
C MET A 1 8.18 17.00 1.55
N GLU A 2 8.45 16.04 2.43
CA GLU A 2 8.48 14.59 2.04
C GLU A 2 7.12 14.00 1.63
N ASN A 3 6.02 14.59 2.07
CA ASN A 3 4.66 14.16 1.74
C ASN A 3 4.14 14.71 0.41
N ASP A 4 4.83 15.66 -0.20
CA ASP A 4 4.40 16.30 -1.46
C ASP A 4 4.95 15.58 -2.70
N TYR A 5 5.92 14.70 -2.52
CA TYR A 5 6.57 13.97 -3.61
C TYR A 5 5.57 13.25 -4.54
N TYR A 6 4.59 12.54 -3.98
CA TYR A 6 3.63 11.77 -4.77
C TYR A 6 2.53 12.61 -5.41
N LYS A 7 2.35 13.88 -5.01
CA LYS A 7 1.36 14.78 -5.64
C LYS A 7 1.62 15.03 -7.11
N ARG A 8 2.84 14.83 -7.59
CA ARG A 8 3.18 14.91 -9.02
C ARG A 8 2.41 13.91 -9.89
N TYR A 9 1.87 12.87 -9.30
CA TYR A 9 1.05 11.86 -9.96
C TYR A 9 -0.46 12.15 -9.88
N GLU A 10 -0.86 13.26 -9.25
CA GLU A 10 -2.26 13.67 -9.21
C GLU A 10 -2.74 14.20 -10.57
N PRO A 11 -3.98 13.87 -10.98
CA PRO A 11 -4.96 13.03 -10.27
C PRO A 11 -4.66 11.53 -10.40
N PHE A 12 -4.53 10.82 -9.29
CA PHE A 12 -4.38 9.38 -9.31
C PHE A 12 -5.62 8.72 -9.92
N PHE A 13 -5.41 7.70 -10.72
CA PHE A 13 -6.52 6.93 -11.33
C PHE A 13 -7.59 7.83 -11.97
N GLY A 14 -7.15 8.95 -12.53
CA GLY A 14 -7.98 9.93 -13.25
C GLY A 14 -8.78 10.91 -12.39
N SER A 15 -8.93 10.70 -11.08
CA SER A 15 -9.83 11.55 -10.27
C SER A 15 -9.54 11.66 -8.78
N TRP A 16 -8.50 11.02 -8.27
CA TRP A 16 -8.19 10.98 -6.84
C TRP A 16 -7.04 11.93 -6.48
N TYR A 17 -7.14 12.57 -5.32
CA TYR A 17 -6.16 13.54 -4.81
C TYR A 17 -5.78 13.21 -3.37
N ILE A 18 -4.53 13.45 -2.98
CA ILE A 18 -4.08 13.31 -1.59
C ILE A 18 -4.78 14.36 -0.74
N LYS A 19 -5.45 13.90 0.31
CA LYS A 19 -6.04 14.74 1.34
C LYS A 19 -5.09 14.96 2.51
N ARG A 20 -4.50 13.88 3.03
CA ARG A 20 -3.53 13.94 4.12
C ARG A 20 -2.68 12.67 4.21
N PHE A 21 -1.53 12.80 4.84
CA PHE A 21 -0.71 11.67 5.24
C PHE A 21 -1.33 10.94 6.44
N ILE A 22 -1.36 9.59 6.39
CA ILE A 22 -1.88 8.75 7.48
C ILE A 22 -0.73 8.15 8.28
N GLY A 23 0.28 7.62 7.61
CA GLY A 23 1.41 6.97 8.27
C GLY A 23 2.44 6.38 7.32
N LYS A 24 3.57 5.95 7.90
CA LYS A 24 4.65 5.25 7.21
C LYS A 24 4.74 3.85 7.80
N GLY A 25 4.74 2.84 6.94
CA GLY A 25 5.02 1.44 7.28
C GLY A 25 6.39 0.99 6.78
N SER A 26 6.73 -0.27 7.02
CA SER A 26 8.00 -0.87 6.56
C SER A 26 8.16 -0.85 5.03
N TYR A 27 7.06 -0.83 4.30
CA TYR A 27 7.05 -0.93 2.85
C TYR A 27 6.51 0.31 2.14
N GLY A 28 6.48 1.47 2.80
CA GLY A 28 6.04 2.70 2.14
C GLY A 28 5.18 3.62 2.99
N LYS A 29 4.59 4.62 2.33
CA LYS A 29 3.76 5.66 2.94
C LYS A 29 2.30 5.43 2.61
N VAL A 30 1.41 5.81 3.52
CA VAL A 30 -0.04 5.69 3.35
C VAL A 30 -0.68 7.07 3.48
N PHE A 31 -1.54 7.39 2.54
CA PHE A 31 -2.27 8.66 2.46
C PHE A 31 -3.78 8.39 2.44
N GLU A 32 -4.55 9.27 3.05
CA GLU A 32 -5.97 9.40 2.76
C GLU A 32 -6.10 10.14 1.43
N VAL A 33 -6.85 9.57 0.51
CA VAL A 33 -7.17 10.18 -0.78
C VAL A 33 -8.66 10.42 -0.91
N GLU A 34 -9.04 11.44 -1.68
CA GLU A 34 -10.44 11.75 -1.96
C GLU A 34 -10.67 12.04 -3.44
N ARG A 35 -11.89 11.80 -3.89
CA ARG A 35 -12.42 12.28 -5.16
C ARG A 35 -13.80 12.87 -4.96
N LYS A 36 -14.17 13.81 -5.83
CA LYS A 36 -15.53 14.35 -5.91
C LYS A 36 -16.16 13.94 -7.23
N ASP A 37 -17.40 13.51 -7.19
CA ASP A 37 -18.16 13.28 -8.41
C ASP A 37 -18.81 14.59 -8.93
N ALA A 38 -19.48 14.50 -10.09
CA ALA A 38 -20.15 15.63 -10.72
C ALA A 38 -21.29 16.24 -9.88
N PHE A 39 -21.77 15.53 -8.88
CA PHE A 39 -22.83 15.98 -7.96
C PHE A 39 -22.28 16.48 -6.63
N GLY A 40 -20.96 16.52 -6.47
CA GLY A 40 -20.28 17.00 -5.26
C GLY A 40 -20.15 15.96 -4.15
N THR A 41 -20.54 14.71 -4.39
CA THR A 41 -20.32 13.63 -3.41
C THR A 41 -18.85 13.32 -3.27
N VAL A 42 -18.37 13.29 -2.01
CA VAL A 42 -16.98 12.98 -1.69
C VAL A 42 -16.84 11.50 -1.37
N TYR A 43 -15.95 10.84 -2.10
CA TYR A 43 -15.51 9.48 -1.83
C TYR A 43 -14.12 9.51 -1.22
N THR A 44 -13.84 8.62 -0.27
CA THR A 44 -12.54 8.52 0.38
C THR A 44 -11.93 7.15 0.18
N GLY A 45 -10.61 7.08 0.17
CA GLY A 45 -9.85 5.85 0.05
C GLY A 45 -8.49 5.98 0.72
N ALA A 46 -7.73 4.91 0.74
CA ALA A 46 -6.32 4.91 1.13
C ALA A 46 -5.44 4.71 -0.12
N LEU A 47 -4.35 5.47 -0.21
CA LEU A 47 -3.30 5.28 -1.19
C LEU A 47 -2.04 4.83 -0.46
N LYS A 48 -1.58 3.61 -0.72
CA LYS A 48 -0.27 3.13 -0.30
C LYS A 48 0.72 3.40 -1.43
N ALA A 49 1.76 4.16 -1.12
CA ALA A 49 2.82 4.49 -2.06
C ALA A 49 4.13 3.83 -1.61
N ILE A 50 4.73 3.05 -2.51
CA ILE A 50 5.99 2.33 -2.29
C ILE A 50 6.97 2.81 -3.34
N THR A 51 8.12 3.31 -2.90
CA THR A 51 9.21 3.74 -3.78
C THR A 51 10.32 2.70 -3.77
N VAL A 52 10.84 2.34 -4.90
CA VAL A 52 11.98 1.43 -5.11
C VAL A 52 13.02 2.15 -5.97
N PRO A 53 14.28 2.32 -5.49
CA PRO A 53 14.78 2.06 -4.14
C PRO A 53 14.09 2.93 -3.08
N THR A 54 14.15 2.52 -1.82
CA THR A 54 13.48 3.22 -0.71
C THR A 54 14.14 4.53 -0.33
N SER A 55 15.40 4.71 -0.70
CA SER A 55 16.21 5.92 -0.52
C SER A 55 17.35 5.94 -1.56
N GLU A 56 17.95 7.12 -1.76
CA GLU A 56 19.16 7.27 -2.57
C GLU A 56 20.34 6.51 -1.95
N ASP A 57 20.43 6.47 -0.63
CA ASP A 57 21.48 5.74 0.10
C ASP A 57 21.50 4.24 -0.26
N GLU A 58 20.34 3.63 -0.50
CA GLU A 58 20.24 2.21 -0.88
C GLU A 58 20.95 1.92 -2.21
N LEU A 59 20.84 2.82 -3.18
CA LEU A 59 21.58 2.73 -4.44
C LEU A 59 23.09 2.98 -4.23
N GLU A 60 23.44 4.01 -3.46
CA GLU A 60 24.84 4.34 -3.15
C GLU A 60 25.54 3.18 -2.44
N ASP A 61 24.86 2.54 -1.47
CA ASP A 61 25.39 1.37 -0.75
C ASP A 61 25.68 0.19 -1.69
N LEU A 62 24.80 -0.10 -2.66
CA LEU A 62 25.02 -1.16 -3.63
C LEU A 62 26.23 -0.86 -4.54
N LEU A 63 26.36 0.39 -5.01
CA LEU A 63 27.49 0.82 -5.83
C LEU A 63 28.80 0.81 -5.04
N ALA A 64 28.78 1.27 -3.78
CA ALA A 64 29.96 1.26 -2.90
C ALA A 64 30.44 -0.17 -2.58
N ASN A 65 29.52 -1.14 -2.53
CA ASN A 65 29.83 -2.56 -2.37
C ASN A 65 30.28 -3.26 -3.66
N GLY A 66 30.52 -2.49 -4.75
CA GLY A 66 31.11 -2.97 -6.01
C GLY A 66 30.11 -3.46 -7.04
N MET A 67 28.81 -3.22 -6.84
CA MET A 67 27.81 -3.50 -7.86
C MET A 67 27.86 -2.42 -8.95
N ASP A 68 27.85 -2.80 -10.23
CA ASP A 68 27.69 -1.83 -11.31
C ASP A 68 26.22 -1.35 -11.46
N ARG A 69 26.03 -0.25 -12.20
CA ARG A 69 24.70 0.36 -12.35
C ARG A 69 23.69 -0.55 -13.03
N ASP A 70 24.10 -1.37 -13.97
CA ASP A 70 23.21 -2.28 -14.71
C ASP A 70 22.74 -3.41 -13.80
N SER A 71 23.64 -3.93 -12.99
CA SER A 71 23.32 -4.93 -11.95
C SER A 71 22.41 -4.36 -10.88
N ALA A 72 22.63 -3.11 -10.41
CA ALA A 72 21.77 -2.42 -9.47
C ALA A 72 20.37 -2.18 -10.05
N SER A 73 20.29 -1.74 -11.32
CA SER A 73 18.99 -1.58 -12.00
C SER A 73 18.23 -2.91 -12.09
N THR A 74 18.93 -4.00 -12.42
CA THR A 74 18.36 -5.35 -12.48
C THR A 74 17.86 -5.79 -11.10
N TYR A 75 18.63 -5.51 -10.04
CA TYR A 75 18.24 -5.81 -8.64
C TYR A 75 16.94 -5.10 -8.26
N PHE A 76 16.84 -3.79 -8.48
CA PHE A 76 15.63 -3.03 -8.17
C PHE A 76 14.44 -3.42 -9.03
N ARG A 77 14.66 -3.75 -10.30
CA ARG A 77 13.62 -4.29 -11.17
C ARG A 77 13.04 -5.58 -10.64
N ASN A 78 13.88 -6.54 -10.26
CA ASN A 78 13.45 -7.82 -9.70
C ASN A 78 12.67 -7.64 -8.40
N TYR A 79 13.07 -6.67 -7.57
CA TYR A 79 12.35 -6.31 -6.34
C TYR A 79 10.98 -5.71 -6.66
N ALA A 80 10.92 -4.74 -7.59
CA ALA A 80 9.67 -4.13 -8.05
C ALA A 80 8.71 -5.17 -8.67
N GLU A 81 9.22 -6.11 -9.49
CA GLU A 81 8.43 -7.20 -10.02
C GLU A 81 7.91 -8.14 -8.93
N GLY A 82 8.68 -8.35 -7.87
CA GLY A 82 8.24 -9.07 -6.67
C GLY A 82 7.02 -8.41 -6.03
N LEU A 83 7.10 -7.10 -5.78
CA LEU A 83 5.99 -6.30 -5.26
C LEU A 83 4.77 -6.32 -6.19
N ASN A 84 4.98 -6.23 -7.50
CA ASN A 84 3.88 -6.30 -8.47
C ASN A 84 3.14 -7.65 -8.41
N ARG A 85 3.86 -8.75 -8.19
CA ARG A 85 3.23 -10.06 -7.95
C ARG A 85 2.40 -10.08 -6.67
N GLU A 86 2.84 -9.40 -5.60
CA GLU A 86 2.06 -9.26 -4.37
C GLU A 86 0.78 -8.42 -4.60
N ILE A 87 0.87 -7.32 -5.36
CA ILE A 87 -0.29 -6.51 -5.76
C ILE A 87 -1.30 -7.37 -6.56
N ALA A 88 -0.81 -8.19 -7.49
CA ALA A 88 -1.66 -9.10 -8.26
C ALA A 88 -2.35 -10.15 -7.37
N LEU A 89 -1.71 -10.61 -6.28
CA LEU A 89 -2.35 -11.47 -5.29
C LEU A 89 -3.43 -10.72 -4.51
N MET A 90 -3.17 -9.48 -4.08
CA MET A 90 -4.18 -8.64 -3.40
C MET A 90 -5.42 -8.46 -4.28
N SER A 91 -5.26 -8.27 -5.59
CA SER A 91 -6.38 -8.11 -6.51
C SER A 91 -7.29 -9.36 -6.58
N ARG A 92 -6.74 -10.56 -6.38
CA ARG A 92 -7.50 -11.82 -6.32
C ARG A 92 -8.30 -11.96 -5.03
N LEU A 93 -7.91 -11.26 -3.98
CA LEU A 93 -8.60 -11.27 -2.68
C LEU A 93 -9.72 -10.24 -2.61
N LYS A 94 -9.91 -9.44 -3.65
CA LYS A 94 -10.97 -8.44 -3.73
C LYS A 94 -12.36 -9.05 -3.51
N GLY A 95 -13.17 -8.42 -2.65
CA GLY A 95 -14.53 -8.87 -2.34
C GLY A 95 -14.64 -9.80 -1.12
N HIS A 96 -13.53 -10.15 -0.46
CA HIS A 96 -13.57 -10.85 0.82
C HIS A 96 -13.68 -9.84 1.96
N SER A 97 -14.74 -9.96 2.81
CA SER A 97 -15.10 -8.99 3.84
C SER A 97 -14.05 -8.82 4.94
N ASP A 98 -13.25 -9.86 5.19
CA ASP A 98 -12.28 -9.89 6.29
C ASP A 98 -10.85 -9.52 5.82
N ILE A 99 -10.71 -9.07 4.57
CA ILE A 99 -9.43 -8.67 3.95
C ILE A 99 -9.61 -7.26 3.36
N VAL A 100 -8.61 -6.40 3.57
CA VAL A 100 -8.62 -5.05 3.01
C VAL A 100 -8.88 -5.07 1.51
N SER A 101 -9.88 -4.29 1.06
CA SER A 101 -10.26 -4.26 -0.35
C SER A 101 -9.21 -3.52 -1.17
N TYR A 102 -8.55 -4.24 -2.07
CA TYR A 102 -7.78 -3.66 -3.16
C TYR A 102 -8.75 -3.07 -4.20
N GLU A 103 -8.46 -1.86 -4.68
CA GLU A 103 -9.29 -1.17 -5.66
C GLU A 103 -8.62 -1.00 -7.01
N ASP A 104 -7.39 -0.46 -7.02
CA ASP A 104 -6.63 -0.15 -8.22
C ASP A 104 -5.15 0.01 -7.90
N HIS A 105 -4.26 -0.02 -8.92
CA HIS A 105 -2.86 0.32 -8.76
C HIS A 105 -2.29 0.95 -10.03
N ASP A 106 -1.19 1.66 -9.87
CA ASP A 106 -0.39 2.22 -10.93
C ASP A 106 1.09 2.07 -10.59
N ILE A 107 1.94 1.89 -11.60
CA ILE A 107 3.39 1.72 -11.46
C ILE A 107 4.07 2.72 -12.37
N GLN A 108 4.77 3.67 -11.76
CA GLN A 108 5.45 4.75 -12.45
C GLN A 108 6.96 4.52 -12.41
N PRO A 109 7.63 4.33 -13.58
CA PRO A 109 9.08 4.26 -13.63
C PRO A 109 9.68 5.63 -13.34
N HIS A 110 10.82 5.65 -12.65
CA HIS A 110 11.61 6.87 -12.48
C HIS A 110 12.29 7.26 -13.79
N GLU A 111 12.47 8.57 -13.99
CA GLU A 111 13.07 9.13 -15.22
C GLU A 111 14.51 8.65 -15.45
N ASP A 112 15.24 8.36 -14.37
CA ASP A 112 16.61 7.84 -14.42
C ASP A 112 16.70 6.34 -14.79
N GLY A 113 15.56 5.66 -14.91
CA GLY A 113 15.47 4.24 -15.20
C GLY A 113 15.92 3.31 -14.07
N MET A 114 16.20 3.85 -12.88
CA MET A 114 16.76 3.09 -11.76
C MET A 114 15.72 2.69 -10.72
N GLY A 115 14.45 3.14 -10.88
CA GLY A 115 13.46 2.90 -9.85
C GLY A 115 12.03 2.95 -10.32
N TRP A 116 11.11 2.72 -9.37
CA TRP A 116 9.66 2.71 -9.59
C TRP A 116 8.92 3.24 -8.37
N ASP A 117 7.85 3.99 -8.61
CA ASP A 117 6.83 4.29 -7.62
C ASP A 117 5.60 3.40 -7.85
N MET A 118 5.23 2.62 -6.85
CA MET A 118 4.03 1.79 -6.86
C MET A 118 2.93 2.45 -6.04
N LEU A 119 1.83 2.75 -6.67
CA LEU A 119 0.70 3.49 -6.12
C LEU A 119 -0.50 2.53 -6.05
N ILE A 120 -0.92 2.15 -4.84
CA ILE A 120 -1.96 1.15 -4.63
C ILE A 120 -3.13 1.81 -3.92
N ARG A 121 -4.28 1.89 -4.57
CA ARG A 121 -5.51 2.37 -3.96
C ARG A 121 -6.29 1.21 -3.32
N MET A 122 -6.71 1.44 -2.10
CA MET A 122 -7.46 0.47 -1.30
C MET A 122 -8.51 1.18 -0.45
N GLU A 123 -9.38 0.43 0.21
CA GLU A 123 -10.33 0.99 1.17
C GLU A 123 -9.62 1.68 2.33
N LEU A 124 -10.23 2.75 2.82
CA LEU A 124 -9.75 3.47 4.00
C LEU A 124 -10.31 2.82 5.25
N LEU A 125 -9.44 2.24 6.06
CA LEU A 125 -9.80 1.59 7.32
C LEU A 125 -9.50 2.47 8.53
N THR A 126 -10.29 2.30 9.57
CA THR A 126 -10.03 2.91 10.88
C THR A 126 -9.05 2.04 11.67
N PRO A 127 -7.89 2.57 12.11
CA PRO A 127 -6.97 1.81 12.94
C PRO A 127 -7.63 1.29 14.22
N ILE A 128 -7.36 0.02 14.57
CA ILE A 128 -7.92 -0.62 15.77
C ILE A 128 -7.61 0.14 17.06
N THR A 129 -6.47 0.82 17.12
CA THR A 129 -6.07 1.66 18.26
C THR A 129 -6.96 2.88 18.43
N ILE A 130 -7.47 3.47 17.34
CA ILE A 130 -8.44 4.57 17.39
C ILE A 130 -9.77 4.03 17.88
N PHE A 131 -10.21 2.88 17.37
CA PHE A 131 -11.42 2.22 17.81
C PHE A 131 -11.39 1.89 19.32
N GLN A 132 -10.28 1.35 19.83
CA GLN A 132 -10.08 1.06 21.24
C GLN A 132 -10.17 2.31 22.14
N LYS A 133 -9.52 3.42 21.71
CA LYS A 133 -9.57 4.69 22.46
C LYS A 133 -10.97 5.26 22.56
N ALA A 134 -11.77 5.13 21.49
CA ALA A 134 -13.13 5.63 21.44
C ALA A 134 -14.13 4.77 22.23
N ASN A 135 -13.94 3.44 22.24
CA ASN A 135 -14.94 2.47 22.73
C ASN A 135 -14.54 1.76 24.04
N LYS A 136 -13.46 2.17 24.71
CA LYS A 136 -12.87 1.49 25.90
C LYS A 136 -12.30 0.09 25.55
N PRO A 137 -11.81 -0.68 26.54
CA PRO A 137 -11.31 -2.04 26.31
C PRO A 137 -12.36 -2.92 25.64
N PHE A 138 -11.93 -3.77 24.70
CA PHE A 138 -12.82 -4.73 24.05
C PHE A 138 -13.56 -5.60 25.08
N THR A 139 -14.83 -5.79 24.84
CA THR A 139 -15.62 -6.79 25.54
C THR A 139 -15.18 -8.20 25.13
N ARG A 140 -15.44 -9.21 25.98
CA ARG A 140 -15.17 -10.61 25.65
C ARG A 140 -15.77 -11.02 24.29
N ARG A 141 -16.98 -10.56 23.98
CA ARG A 141 -17.66 -10.84 22.71
C ARG A 141 -16.91 -10.24 21.53
N GLN A 142 -16.42 -9.01 21.65
CA GLN A 142 -15.64 -8.35 20.58
C GLN A 142 -14.31 -9.04 20.34
N VAL A 143 -13.63 -9.49 21.40
CA VAL A 143 -12.36 -10.25 21.25
C VAL A 143 -12.60 -11.58 20.54
N ILE A 144 -13.65 -12.32 20.91
CA ILE A 144 -13.99 -13.58 20.24
C ILE A 144 -14.35 -13.33 18.78
N GLN A 145 -15.15 -12.31 18.48
CA GLN A 145 -15.51 -11.97 17.10
C GLN A 145 -14.27 -11.60 16.27
N LEU A 146 -13.38 -10.76 16.80
CA LEU A 146 -12.11 -10.44 16.14
C LEU A 146 -11.27 -11.69 15.82
N GLY A 147 -11.22 -12.64 16.79
CA GLY A 147 -10.53 -13.91 16.57
C GLY A 147 -11.16 -14.74 15.43
N ILE A 148 -12.48 -14.78 15.36
CA ILE A 148 -13.20 -15.47 14.28
C ILE A 148 -12.90 -14.81 12.92
N ASP A 149 -12.95 -13.47 12.84
CA ASP A 149 -12.72 -12.72 11.60
C ASP A 149 -11.28 -12.89 11.12
N LEU A 150 -10.30 -12.88 12.03
CA LEU A 150 -8.91 -13.20 11.71
C LEU A 150 -8.74 -14.64 11.17
N CYS A 151 -9.40 -15.63 11.78
CA CYS A 151 -9.34 -17.01 11.28
C CYS A 151 -9.93 -17.13 9.88
N ARG A 152 -11.04 -16.42 9.59
CA ARG A 152 -11.63 -16.37 8.25
C ARG A 152 -10.70 -15.75 7.22
N ALA A 153 -10.06 -14.63 7.57
CA ALA A 153 -9.07 -14.01 6.70
C ALA A 153 -7.91 -14.96 6.38
N LEU A 154 -7.40 -15.68 7.39
CA LEU A 154 -6.33 -16.68 7.22
C LEU A 154 -6.77 -17.88 6.39
N GLU A 155 -8.00 -18.35 6.54
CA GLU A 155 -8.58 -19.41 5.71
C GLU A 155 -8.63 -19.01 4.23
N VAL A 156 -9.03 -17.76 3.94
CA VAL A 156 -8.98 -17.20 2.58
C VAL A 156 -7.54 -17.18 2.06
N CYS A 157 -6.59 -16.66 2.85
CA CYS A 157 -5.18 -16.66 2.47
C CYS A 157 -4.67 -18.07 2.17
N GLN A 158 -5.01 -19.06 2.99
CA GLN A 158 -4.64 -20.46 2.79
C GLN A 158 -5.21 -21.02 1.48
N LYS A 159 -6.48 -20.74 1.18
CA LYS A 159 -7.14 -21.16 -0.08
C LYS A 159 -6.42 -20.65 -1.33
N TYR A 160 -5.81 -19.49 -1.25
CA TYR A 160 -5.05 -18.88 -2.35
C TYR A 160 -3.53 -19.13 -2.24
N ASN A 161 -3.08 -19.98 -1.32
CA ASN A 161 -1.66 -20.26 -1.03
C ASN A 161 -0.85 -19.01 -0.71
N ILE A 162 -1.46 -18.07 0.01
CA ILE A 162 -0.84 -16.81 0.44
C ILE A 162 -0.39 -16.95 1.89
N ILE A 163 0.88 -16.60 2.16
CA ILE A 163 1.44 -16.53 3.51
C ILE A 163 1.56 -15.04 3.87
N HIS A 164 0.84 -14.60 4.90
CA HIS A 164 0.98 -13.27 5.46
C HIS A 164 2.22 -13.23 6.37
N ARG A 165 3.29 -12.67 5.90
CA ARG A 165 4.59 -12.60 6.59
C ARG A 165 4.70 -11.38 7.49
#